data_a2d3836444df32af7eb6ed66d73dedd9
#
_entry.id   a2d3836444df32af7eb6ed66d73dedd9
#
_cell.length_a   1.000
_cell.length_b   1.000
_cell.length_c   1.000
_cell.angle_alpha   90.00
_cell.angle_beta   90.00
_cell.angle_gamma   90.00
#
_symmetry.space_group_name_H-M   'P 1'
#
loop_
_entity.id
_entity.type
_entity.pdbx_description
1 polymer ?
#
loop_
_entity_poly.entity_id
_entity_poly.type
_entity_poly.pdbx_seq_one_letter_code
_entity_poly.pdbx_strand_id
1 'polypeptide(L)'
;MKRRLLLQSGLPWMAAAWWGGPAWAGPAGSTIAARFGKLPPPERVRRVFAAGAPAGVLLAALAPDKLVGWPLQLSDAARGLLGAPLRDLPFVGRLAGRGSTVPMETLVRLQPDLILDSGTADATYISAAQRVTEQTGLPCVLVHGRLADHPAQLREVGQLLGVAERGEHLAAYADTVLAMAAQVRATVPPGERPRVYLGRSADGLETGLDGSINLEVLDFAGGRNVAAAAGKGSLTRVSMEQILGWDPEVIVTQDPAFARRALSDPLWQSLTAVRKRRVHCAPSLPFGWLDGPPGVNRLIGVHWLVQLLHPTHPAVRALEPLPVAVQRFYRLFYGADLSPKAVAALLEGAA
;
A
#
# COMPACT_ATOMS: atom_id res chain seq x y z
N MET A 1 -19.33 -21.40 -77.40
CA MET A 1 -17.97 -20.85 -77.62
C MET A 1 -17.95 -19.39 -77.29
N LYS A 2 -16.92 -18.91 -76.60
CA LYS A 2 -16.45 -17.61 -76.22
C LYS A 2 -16.53 -17.33 -74.70
N ARG A 3 -15.38 -17.64 -74.02
CA ARG A 3 -15.02 -17.25 -72.69
C ARG A 3 -14.77 -15.74 -72.68
N ARG A 4 -15.37 -15.02 -71.68
CA ARG A 4 -14.94 -13.64 -71.28
C ARG A 4 -14.18 -13.75 -70.00
N LEU A 5 -12.89 -13.40 -70.02
CA LEU A 5 -12.06 -13.11 -68.85
C LEU A 5 -12.49 -11.75 -68.28
N LEU A 6 -12.81 -11.71 -66.98
CA LEU A 6 -12.90 -10.49 -66.20
C LEU A 6 -11.62 -10.38 -65.37
N LEU A 7 -10.84 -9.37 -65.69
CA LEU A 7 -9.69 -8.92 -64.90
C LEU A 7 -10.21 -8.25 -63.61
N GLN A 8 -9.93 -8.85 -62.47
CA GLN A 8 -10.11 -8.19 -61.16
C GLN A 8 -8.81 -7.51 -60.81
N SER A 9 -8.84 -6.16 -60.81
CA SER A 9 -7.80 -5.27 -60.27
C SER A 9 -7.89 -5.29 -58.73
N GLY A 10 -6.99 -6.04 -58.09
CA GLY A 10 -6.82 -6.00 -56.63
C GLY A 10 -6.03 -4.75 -56.20
N LEU A 11 -6.66 -3.89 -55.43
CA LEU A 11 -5.97 -2.84 -54.67
C LEU A 11 -5.29 -3.49 -53.46
N PRO A 12 -4.01 -3.18 -53.17
CA PRO A 12 -3.38 -3.68 -51.94
C PRO A 12 -3.91 -2.88 -50.77
N TRP A 13 -4.52 -3.57 -49.80
CA TRP A 13 -4.80 -3.06 -48.46
C TRP A 13 -3.47 -2.88 -47.76
N MET A 14 -3.05 -1.61 -47.54
CA MET A 14 -1.98 -1.28 -46.61
C MET A 14 -2.48 -1.58 -45.21
N ALA A 15 -2.05 -2.70 -44.64
CA ALA A 15 -2.15 -2.97 -43.22
C ALA A 15 -1.27 -1.97 -42.49
N ALA A 16 -1.88 -0.99 -41.84
CA ALA A 16 -1.20 -0.14 -40.87
C ALA A 16 -0.69 -1.05 -39.76
N ALA A 17 0.61 -1.30 -39.75
CA ALA A 17 1.26 -1.98 -38.62
C ALA A 17 1.15 -1.10 -37.39
N TRP A 18 0.27 -1.46 -36.47
CA TRP A 18 0.20 -0.87 -35.14
C TRP A 18 1.50 -1.24 -34.43
N TRP A 19 2.36 -0.27 -34.26
CA TRP A 19 3.55 -0.37 -33.43
C TRP A 19 3.13 -0.26 -31.95
N GLY A 20 2.49 -1.28 -31.43
CA GLY A 20 2.48 -1.54 -30.01
C GLY A 20 3.88 -2.05 -29.64
N GLY A 21 4.74 -1.19 -29.10
CA GLY A 21 6.02 -1.65 -28.57
C GLY A 21 5.78 -2.71 -27.49
N PRO A 22 6.65 -3.74 -27.37
CA PRO A 22 6.48 -4.80 -26.40
C PRO A 22 6.43 -4.19 -24.98
N ALA A 23 5.44 -4.63 -24.18
CA ALA A 23 5.40 -4.36 -22.75
C ALA A 23 6.72 -4.86 -22.13
N TRP A 24 7.50 -3.97 -21.53
CA TRP A 24 8.74 -4.35 -20.88
C TRP A 24 8.42 -4.95 -19.51
N ALA A 25 8.57 -6.26 -19.37
CA ALA A 25 8.59 -6.92 -18.07
C ALA A 25 9.96 -6.68 -17.42
N GLY A 26 9.96 -6.19 -16.19
CA GLY A 26 11.19 -5.92 -15.43
C GLY A 26 12.07 -7.17 -15.31
N PRO A 27 13.40 -7.02 -15.11
CA PRO A 27 14.29 -8.14 -14.85
C PRO A 27 13.85 -8.90 -13.61
N ALA A 28 14.17 -10.21 -13.55
CA ALA A 28 13.89 -11.02 -12.38
C ALA A 28 14.52 -10.38 -11.13
N GLY A 29 13.70 -10.10 -10.10
CA GLY A 29 14.13 -9.41 -8.88
C GLY A 29 13.88 -7.90 -8.84
N SER A 30 13.46 -7.26 -9.96
CA SER A 30 13.01 -5.86 -9.95
C SER A 30 11.62 -5.71 -9.33
N THR A 31 11.41 -4.62 -8.60
CA THR A 31 10.09 -4.24 -8.10
C THR A 31 9.25 -3.55 -9.18
N ILE A 32 9.85 -3.14 -10.28
CA ILE A 32 9.14 -2.56 -11.42
C ILE A 32 8.52 -3.69 -12.24
N ALA A 33 7.21 -3.82 -12.17
CA ALA A 33 6.45 -4.86 -12.84
C ALA A 33 6.25 -4.58 -14.34
N ALA A 34 6.02 -3.30 -14.70
CA ALA A 34 5.81 -2.89 -16.09
C ALA A 34 6.18 -1.42 -16.32
N ARG A 35 6.54 -1.11 -17.57
CA ARG A 35 6.81 0.25 -18.06
C ARG A 35 6.14 0.43 -19.41
N PHE A 36 5.46 1.55 -19.60
CA PHE A 36 4.78 1.91 -20.84
C PHE A 36 5.16 3.32 -21.26
N GLY A 37 5.27 3.56 -22.56
CA GLY A 37 5.68 4.83 -23.12
C GLY A 37 7.19 5.12 -22.97
N LYS A 38 7.62 6.27 -23.47
CA LYS A 38 9.01 6.73 -23.39
C LYS A 38 9.23 7.47 -22.07
N LEU A 39 9.92 6.84 -21.16
CA LEU A 39 10.24 7.45 -19.86
C LEU A 39 11.19 8.63 -20.04
N PRO A 40 10.96 9.76 -19.35
CA PRO A 40 11.94 10.84 -19.28
C PRO A 40 13.18 10.37 -18.48
N PRO A 41 14.36 10.95 -18.73
CA PRO A 41 15.51 10.71 -17.86
C PRO A 41 15.24 11.24 -16.45
N PRO A 42 15.79 10.60 -15.40
CA PRO A 42 15.47 10.88 -14.00
C PRO A 42 15.55 12.36 -13.59
N GLU A 43 16.55 13.08 -14.13
CA GLU A 43 16.77 14.50 -13.86
C GLU A 43 15.71 15.42 -14.49
N ARG A 44 14.92 14.93 -15.43
CA ARG A 44 13.80 15.65 -16.06
C ARG A 44 12.44 15.35 -15.43
N VAL A 45 12.34 14.35 -14.57
CA VAL A 45 11.09 14.07 -13.86
C VAL A 45 10.84 15.15 -12.81
N ARG A 46 9.81 15.97 -13.02
CA ARG A 46 9.41 17.06 -12.13
C ARG A 46 8.00 16.89 -11.58
N ARG A 47 7.12 16.26 -12.35
CA ARG A 47 5.70 16.17 -12.07
C ARG A 47 5.25 14.71 -12.21
N VAL A 48 4.87 14.09 -11.10
CA VAL A 48 4.46 12.68 -11.07
C VAL A 48 3.01 12.57 -10.61
N PHE A 49 2.19 11.92 -11.42
CA PHE A 49 0.82 11.58 -11.06
C PHE A 49 0.79 10.21 -10.38
N ALA A 50 0.23 10.16 -9.17
CA ALA A 50 -0.03 8.90 -8.49
C ALA A 50 -1.31 8.27 -9.01
N ALA A 51 -1.21 7.09 -9.65
CA ALA A 51 -2.38 6.41 -10.19
C ALA A 51 -3.36 5.92 -9.11
N GLY A 52 -2.86 5.59 -7.93
CA GLY A 52 -3.64 5.12 -6.80
C GLY A 52 -3.08 5.56 -5.45
N ALA A 53 -3.82 5.28 -4.38
CA ALA A 53 -3.46 5.67 -3.04
C ALA A 53 -2.09 5.12 -2.57
N PRO A 54 -1.71 3.85 -2.84
CA PRO A 54 -0.37 3.35 -2.48
C PRO A 54 0.76 4.12 -3.17
N ALA A 55 0.58 4.45 -4.47
CA ALA A 55 1.55 5.26 -5.20
C ALA A 55 1.65 6.69 -4.63
N GLY A 56 0.53 7.27 -4.18
CA GLY A 56 0.50 8.57 -3.52
C GLY A 56 1.35 8.58 -2.24
N VAL A 57 1.23 7.55 -1.40
CA VAL A 57 2.01 7.41 -0.16
C VAL A 57 3.50 7.18 -0.47
N LEU A 58 3.81 6.38 -1.49
CA LEU A 58 5.20 6.14 -1.92
C LEU A 58 5.86 7.43 -2.41
N LEU A 59 5.17 8.19 -3.27
CA LEU A 59 5.65 9.49 -3.79
C LEU A 59 5.79 10.54 -2.69
N ALA A 60 4.83 10.60 -1.76
CA ALA A 60 4.90 11.50 -0.62
C ALA A 60 6.16 11.26 0.24
N ALA A 61 6.58 10.01 0.38
CA ALA A 61 7.80 9.67 1.09
C ALA A 61 9.07 9.99 0.28
N LEU A 62 9.09 9.62 -1.01
CA LEU A 62 10.29 9.71 -1.87
C LEU A 62 10.53 11.09 -2.45
N ALA A 63 9.51 11.71 -3.01
CA ALA A 63 9.62 12.92 -3.82
C ALA A 63 8.37 13.81 -3.64
N PRO A 64 8.15 14.34 -2.42
CA PRO A 64 6.95 15.11 -2.09
C PRO A 64 6.76 16.34 -2.98
N ASP A 65 7.84 16.96 -3.43
CA ASP A 65 7.89 18.11 -4.33
C ASP A 65 7.51 17.78 -5.78
N LYS A 66 7.54 16.50 -6.16
CA LYS A 66 7.18 16.06 -7.52
C LYS A 66 5.73 15.55 -7.61
N LEU A 67 5.07 15.27 -6.50
CA LEU A 67 3.69 14.78 -6.47
C LEU A 67 2.73 15.89 -6.91
N VAL A 68 1.98 15.69 -8.00
CA VAL A 68 1.07 16.71 -8.54
C VAL A 68 -0.21 16.93 -7.72
N GLY A 69 -0.54 15.99 -6.86
CA GLY A 69 -1.69 16.04 -5.96
C GLY A 69 -2.06 14.67 -5.40
N TRP A 70 -2.97 14.64 -4.45
CA TRP A 70 -3.39 13.42 -3.79
C TRP A 70 -4.40 12.62 -4.62
N PRO A 71 -4.20 11.30 -4.76
CA PRO A 71 -5.19 10.41 -5.41
C PRO A 71 -6.37 10.05 -4.49
N LEU A 72 -6.34 10.48 -3.22
CA LEU A 72 -7.37 10.27 -2.21
C LEU A 72 -7.66 11.57 -1.46
N GLN A 73 -8.88 11.72 -0.96
CA GLN A 73 -9.21 12.85 -0.10
C GLN A 73 -8.62 12.64 1.29
N LEU A 74 -7.91 13.64 1.78
CA LEU A 74 -7.37 13.67 3.13
C LEU A 74 -8.24 14.57 4.01
N SER A 75 -8.55 14.10 5.22
CA SER A 75 -9.19 14.94 6.24
C SER A 75 -8.20 16.00 6.75
N ASP A 76 -8.72 17.05 7.40
CA ASP A 76 -7.88 18.08 8.01
C ASP A 76 -6.96 17.50 9.09
N ALA A 77 -7.44 16.50 9.84
CA ALA A 77 -6.62 15.78 10.81
C ALA A 77 -5.44 15.03 10.14
N ALA A 78 -5.68 14.36 8.99
CA ALA A 78 -4.62 13.71 8.22
C ALA A 78 -3.62 14.75 7.67
N ARG A 79 -4.10 15.85 7.09
CA ARG A 79 -3.26 16.95 6.61
C ARG A 79 -2.39 17.57 7.71
N GLY A 80 -2.93 17.69 8.92
CA GLY A 80 -2.20 18.19 10.09
C GLY A 80 -0.99 17.34 10.50
N LEU A 81 -0.92 16.09 10.06
CA LEU A 81 0.18 15.16 10.33
C LEU A 81 1.19 15.05 9.16
N LEU A 82 1.06 15.92 8.17
CA LEU A 82 1.95 16.00 7.00
C LEU A 82 2.76 17.30 7.04
N GLY A 83 4.02 17.23 6.63
CA GLY A 83 4.84 18.41 6.39
C GLY A 83 4.44 19.15 5.11
N ALA A 84 4.89 20.40 4.96
CA ALA A 84 4.86 21.07 3.66
C ALA A 84 5.87 20.39 2.71
N PRO A 85 5.60 20.26 1.40
CA PRO A 85 4.43 20.74 0.66
C PRO A 85 3.22 19.79 0.70
N LEU A 86 3.33 18.59 1.28
CA LEU A 86 2.30 17.54 1.23
C LEU A 86 0.94 17.96 1.78
N ARG A 87 0.96 18.79 2.84
CA ARG A 87 -0.26 19.28 3.51
C ARG A 87 -1.20 20.00 2.57
N ASP A 88 -0.65 20.81 1.68
CA ASP A 88 -1.40 21.76 0.85
C ASP A 88 -1.70 21.23 -0.56
N LEU A 89 -1.21 20.02 -0.88
CA LEU A 89 -1.48 19.40 -2.18
C LEU A 89 -2.99 19.20 -2.40
N PRO A 90 -3.50 19.50 -3.62
CA PRO A 90 -4.90 19.31 -3.96
C PRO A 90 -5.25 17.82 -4.09
N PHE A 91 -6.54 17.50 -3.96
CA PHE A 91 -7.07 16.23 -4.43
C PHE A 91 -7.21 16.28 -5.96
N VAL A 92 -6.62 15.31 -6.67
CA VAL A 92 -6.63 15.24 -8.14
C VAL A 92 -7.33 14.00 -8.69
N GLY A 93 -7.74 13.09 -7.81
CA GLY A 93 -8.36 11.82 -8.22
C GLY A 93 -7.34 10.72 -8.55
N ARG A 94 -7.86 9.54 -8.88
CA ARG A 94 -7.08 8.31 -9.13
C ARG A 94 -7.49 7.62 -10.43
N LEU A 95 -6.59 6.80 -10.95
CA LEU A 95 -6.79 5.91 -12.12
C LEU A 95 -7.00 4.45 -11.71
N ALA A 96 -6.42 4.03 -10.58
CA ALA A 96 -6.36 2.66 -10.12
C ALA A 96 -7.05 2.46 -8.75
N GLY A 97 -7.26 1.20 -8.37
CA GLY A 97 -7.92 0.81 -7.13
C GLY A 97 -9.43 0.58 -7.32
N ARG A 98 -10.28 1.23 -6.53
CA ARG A 98 -11.75 1.10 -6.62
C ARG A 98 -12.37 1.88 -7.80
N GLY A 99 -11.72 1.85 -8.96
CA GLY A 99 -12.12 2.56 -10.17
C GLY A 99 -11.48 3.93 -10.32
N SER A 100 -11.48 4.43 -11.57
CA SER A 100 -10.99 5.78 -11.90
C SER A 100 -11.97 6.85 -11.41
N THR A 101 -11.42 7.93 -10.85
CA THR A 101 -12.18 9.13 -10.46
C THR A 101 -11.66 10.40 -11.14
N VAL A 102 -10.61 10.28 -11.95
CA VAL A 102 -10.05 11.38 -12.73
C VAL A 102 -10.40 11.21 -14.21
N PRO A 103 -11.01 12.20 -14.87
CA PRO A 103 -11.20 12.21 -16.32
C PRO A 103 -9.86 12.29 -17.05
N MET A 104 -9.72 11.60 -18.20
CA MET A 104 -8.48 11.59 -18.99
C MET A 104 -8.03 12.99 -19.42
N GLU A 105 -8.99 13.87 -19.76
CA GLU A 105 -8.68 15.27 -20.11
C GLU A 105 -8.07 16.04 -18.92
N THR A 106 -8.55 15.77 -17.70
CA THR A 106 -7.98 16.37 -16.49
C THR A 106 -6.58 15.85 -16.24
N LEU A 107 -6.33 14.54 -16.44
CA LEU A 107 -5.00 13.95 -16.33
C LEU A 107 -4.01 14.60 -17.30
N VAL A 108 -4.39 14.73 -18.58
CA VAL A 108 -3.55 15.37 -19.60
C VAL A 108 -3.32 16.85 -19.27
N ARG A 109 -4.32 17.57 -18.78
CA ARG A 109 -4.19 18.99 -18.38
C ARG A 109 -3.25 19.19 -17.19
N LEU A 110 -3.13 18.19 -16.30
CA LEU A 110 -2.16 18.22 -15.20
C LEU A 110 -0.70 18.13 -15.70
N GLN A 111 -0.48 17.72 -16.94
CA GLN A 111 0.85 17.61 -17.59
C GLN A 111 1.88 16.88 -16.70
N PRO A 112 1.62 15.67 -16.23
CA PRO A 112 2.64 14.90 -15.52
C PRO A 112 3.70 14.40 -16.51
N ASP A 113 4.95 14.35 -16.06
CA ASP A 113 6.05 13.74 -16.81
C ASP A 113 5.99 12.21 -16.76
N LEU A 114 5.34 11.69 -15.71
CA LEU A 114 5.26 10.27 -15.39
C LEU A 114 3.99 9.97 -14.59
N ILE A 115 3.36 8.84 -14.89
CA ILE A 115 2.34 8.22 -14.05
C ILE A 115 3.00 7.06 -13.30
N LEU A 116 2.91 7.05 -11.97
CA LEU A 116 3.37 5.96 -11.11
C LEU A 116 2.18 5.25 -10.50
N ASP A 117 2.12 3.93 -10.66
CA ASP A 117 1.20 3.06 -9.90
C ASP A 117 2.00 2.11 -9.00
N SER A 118 1.41 1.74 -7.86
CA SER A 118 2.02 0.85 -6.89
C SER A 118 0.95 0.01 -6.20
N GLY A 119 1.24 -1.27 -6.02
CA GLY A 119 0.33 -2.20 -5.35
C GLY A 119 0.32 -3.57 -5.97
N THR A 120 -0.86 -4.08 -6.27
CA THR A 120 -1.03 -5.34 -7.02
C THR A 120 -0.63 -5.11 -8.48
N ALA A 121 0.23 -5.97 -8.99
CA ALA A 121 0.74 -5.90 -10.36
C ALA A 121 0.35 -7.17 -11.14
N ASP A 122 -0.94 -7.43 -11.24
CA ASP A 122 -1.50 -8.50 -12.06
C ASP A 122 -1.83 -8.03 -13.49
N ALA A 123 -2.31 -8.95 -14.32
CA ALA A 123 -2.64 -8.65 -15.71
C ALA A 123 -3.70 -7.53 -15.87
N THR A 124 -4.59 -7.35 -14.90
CA THR A 124 -5.62 -6.31 -14.91
C THR A 124 -5.00 -4.93 -14.75
N TYR A 125 -4.11 -4.76 -13.76
CA TYR A 125 -3.41 -3.49 -13.52
C TYR A 125 -2.43 -3.17 -14.63
N ILE A 126 -1.70 -4.17 -15.15
CA ILE A 126 -0.79 -4.02 -16.30
C ILE A 126 -1.56 -3.53 -17.53
N SER A 127 -2.69 -4.17 -17.87
CA SER A 127 -3.52 -3.75 -19.01
C SER A 127 -4.14 -2.38 -18.81
N ALA A 128 -4.50 -2.00 -17.57
CA ALA A 128 -5.03 -0.67 -17.28
C ALA A 128 -3.96 0.42 -17.49
N ALA A 129 -2.74 0.20 -16.99
CA ALA A 129 -1.60 1.11 -17.17
C ALA A 129 -1.25 1.29 -18.65
N GLN A 130 -1.23 0.20 -19.42
CA GLN A 130 -1.00 0.24 -20.87
C GLN A 130 -2.05 1.10 -21.59
N ARG A 131 -3.33 0.86 -21.33
CA ARG A 131 -4.43 1.65 -21.94
C ARG A 131 -4.34 3.14 -21.62
N VAL A 132 -3.98 3.51 -20.39
CA VAL A 132 -3.77 4.91 -20.03
C VAL A 132 -2.67 5.53 -20.87
N THR A 133 -1.53 4.84 -21.06
CA THR A 133 -0.44 5.33 -21.92
C THR A 133 -0.87 5.45 -23.37
N GLU A 134 -1.60 4.47 -23.90
CA GLU A 134 -2.10 4.50 -25.29
C GLU A 134 -3.08 5.66 -25.55
N GLN A 135 -3.95 5.97 -24.58
CA GLN A 135 -4.94 7.03 -24.70
C GLN A 135 -4.38 8.44 -24.48
N THR A 136 -3.34 8.58 -23.67
CA THR A 136 -2.84 9.89 -23.23
C THR A 136 -1.46 10.25 -23.79
N GLY A 137 -0.69 9.25 -24.26
CA GLY A 137 0.73 9.40 -24.60
C GLY A 137 1.64 9.55 -23.37
N LEU A 138 1.11 9.58 -22.15
CA LEU A 138 1.87 9.75 -20.93
C LEU A 138 2.57 8.44 -20.54
N PRO A 139 3.86 8.46 -20.15
CA PRO A 139 4.54 7.27 -19.70
C PRO A 139 3.99 6.80 -18.35
N CYS A 140 3.87 5.48 -18.18
CA CYS A 140 3.37 4.86 -16.97
C CYS A 140 4.34 3.78 -16.46
N VAL A 141 4.55 3.76 -15.13
CA VAL A 141 5.33 2.72 -14.44
C VAL A 141 4.47 2.11 -13.35
N LEU A 142 4.42 0.78 -13.34
CA LEU A 142 3.73 -0.02 -12.32
C LEU A 142 4.78 -0.75 -11.48
N VAL A 143 4.69 -0.60 -10.16
CA VAL A 143 5.60 -1.23 -9.19
C VAL A 143 4.84 -2.17 -8.24
N HIS A 144 5.48 -3.29 -7.89
CA HIS A 144 4.98 -4.18 -6.86
C HIS A 144 4.93 -3.48 -5.51
N GLY A 145 3.80 -3.60 -4.81
CA GLY A 145 3.56 -2.95 -3.51
C GLY A 145 3.66 -3.87 -2.31
N ARG A 146 4.30 -5.05 -2.42
CA ARG A 146 4.45 -5.99 -1.30
C ARG A 146 5.35 -5.39 -0.24
N LEU A 147 5.06 -5.70 1.02
CA LEU A 147 5.80 -5.19 2.17
C LEU A 147 7.28 -5.61 2.13
N ALA A 148 7.57 -6.85 1.71
CA ALA A 148 8.93 -7.35 1.54
C ALA A 148 9.75 -6.56 0.53
N ASP A 149 9.08 -5.98 -0.48
CA ASP A 149 9.76 -5.31 -1.59
C ASP A 149 10.06 -3.83 -1.29
N HIS A 150 9.55 -3.26 -0.19
CA HIS A 150 9.70 -1.82 0.10
C HIS A 150 11.15 -1.31 0.07
N PRO A 151 12.18 -2.03 0.59
CA PRO A 151 13.55 -1.54 0.49
C PRO A 151 14.02 -1.39 -0.97
N ALA A 152 13.80 -2.41 -1.79
CA ALA A 152 14.15 -2.40 -3.21
C ALA A 152 13.30 -1.39 -3.99
N GLN A 153 11.99 -1.33 -3.72
CA GLN A 153 11.06 -0.35 -4.31
C GLN A 153 11.51 1.10 -4.07
N LEU A 154 11.91 1.43 -2.82
CA LEU A 154 12.37 2.77 -2.47
C LEU A 154 13.66 3.13 -3.22
N ARG A 155 14.60 2.18 -3.40
CA ARG A 155 15.82 2.37 -4.18
C ARG A 155 15.52 2.55 -5.66
N GLU A 156 14.77 1.63 -6.27
CA GLU A 156 14.50 1.63 -7.71
C GLU A 156 13.65 2.84 -8.13
N VAL A 157 12.59 3.14 -7.38
CA VAL A 157 11.74 4.32 -7.66
C VAL A 157 12.50 5.62 -7.35
N GLY A 158 13.34 5.63 -6.31
CA GLY A 158 14.25 6.75 -6.03
C GLY A 158 15.19 7.07 -7.20
N GLN A 159 15.77 6.05 -7.82
CA GLN A 159 16.58 6.21 -9.03
C GLN A 159 15.74 6.72 -10.21
N LEU A 160 14.57 6.11 -10.44
CA LEU A 160 13.66 6.51 -11.51
C LEU A 160 13.25 7.98 -11.42
N LEU A 161 13.06 8.47 -10.21
CA LEU A 161 12.64 9.86 -9.95
C LEU A 161 13.80 10.85 -9.80
N GLY A 162 15.07 10.41 -9.88
CA GLY A 162 16.24 11.28 -9.67
C GLY A 162 16.41 11.72 -8.22
N VAL A 163 15.98 10.91 -7.26
CA VAL A 163 16.12 11.12 -5.80
C VAL A 163 16.75 9.91 -5.11
N ALA A 164 17.80 9.36 -5.73
CA ALA A 164 18.43 8.10 -5.32
C ALA A 164 18.94 8.11 -3.87
N GLU A 165 19.55 9.22 -3.41
CA GLU A 165 20.03 9.37 -2.03
C GLU A 165 18.87 9.29 -1.03
N ARG A 166 17.75 9.97 -1.32
CA ARG A 166 16.53 9.88 -0.51
C ARG A 166 15.97 8.45 -0.50
N GLY A 167 15.97 7.80 -1.67
CA GLY A 167 15.55 6.41 -1.82
C GLY A 167 16.36 5.46 -0.94
N GLU A 168 17.68 5.59 -0.92
CA GLU A 168 18.58 4.77 -0.08
C GLU A 168 18.33 5.01 1.41
N HIS A 169 18.19 6.27 1.82
CA HIS A 169 17.94 6.61 3.23
C HIS A 169 16.63 5.99 3.75
N LEU A 170 15.55 6.05 2.96
CA LEU A 170 14.28 5.42 3.32
C LEU A 170 14.35 3.90 3.27
N ALA A 171 15.10 3.34 2.32
CA ALA A 171 15.29 1.91 2.17
C ALA A 171 16.06 1.32 3.36
N ALA A 172 17.09 2.00 3.85
CA ALA A 172 17.85 1.57 5.04
C ALA A 172 16.97 1.50 6.30
N TYR A 173 16.01 2.44 6.45
CA TYR A 173 15.00 2.35 7.51
C TYR A 173 14.11 1.12 7.32
N ALA A 174 13.62 0.89 6.10
CA ALA A 174 12.77 -0.26 5.79
C ALA A 174 13.50 -1.60 6.04
N ASP A 175 14.77 -1.73 5.61
CA ASP A 175 15.61 -2.89 5.89
C ASP A 175 15.70 -3.17 7.39
N THR A 176 15.95 -2.14 8.20
CA THR A 176 16.06 -2.27 9.67
C THR A 176 14.77 -2.82 10.28
N VAL A 177 13.61 -2.27 9.89
CA VAL A 177 12.32 -2.71 10.41
C VAL A 177 11.99 -4.15 9.99
N LEU A 178 12.21 -4.47 8.72
CA LEU A 178 11.92 -5.81 8.20
C LEU A 178 12.87 -6.87 8.73
N ALA A 179 14.15 -6.54 8.91
CA ALA A 179 15.13 -7.44 9.53
C ALA A 179 14.78 -7.78 10.99
N MET A 180 14.37 -6.77 11.77
CA MET A 180 13.90 -6.96 13.14
C MET A 180 12.67 -7.89 13.17
N ALA A 181 11.67 -7.65 12.32
CA ALA A 181 10.48 -8.49 12.24
C ALA A 181 10.83 -9.94 11.82
N ALA A 182 11.75 -10.10 10.87
CA ALA A 182 12.24 -11.41 10.45
C ALA A 182 12.93 -12.16 11.59
N GLN A 183 13.74 -11.48 12.41
CA GLN A 183 14.38 -12.05 13.59
C GLN A 183 13.36 -12.57 14.61
N VAL A 184 12.33 -11.77 14.93
CA VAL A 184 11.25 -12.19 15.84
C VAL A 184 10.52 -13.40 15.27
N ARG A 185 10.14 -13.34 14.00
CA ARG A 185 9.41 -14.44 13.34
C ARG A 185 10.21 -15.74 13.24
N ALA A 186 11.54 -15.65 13.09
CA ALA A 186 12.42 -16.81 13.03
C ALA A 186 12.56 -17.51 14.37
N THR A 187 12.46 -16.78 15.48
CA THR A 187 12.66 -17.32 16.85
C THR A 187 11.37 -17.73 17.53
N VAL A 188 10.20 -17.26 17.06
CA VAL A 188 8.88 -17.68 17.57
C VAL A 188 8.36 -18.87 16.76
N PRO A 189 8.22 -20.07 17.36
CA PRO A 189 7.69 -21.24 16.66
C PRO A 189 6.30 -20.98 16.06
N PRO A 190 5.97 -21.53 14.90
CA PRO A 190 4.66 -21.30 14.27
C PRO A 190 3.45 -21.59 15.17
N GLY A 191 3.55 -22.61 16.02
CA GLY A 191 2.49 -22.98 16.97
C GLY A 191 2.30 -22.02 18.14
N GLU A 192 3.32 -21.21 18.44
CA GLU A 192 3.31 -20.22 19.55
C GLU A 192 2.95 -18.81 19.07
N ARG A 193 2.80 -18.62 17.76
CA ARG A 193 2.41 -17.31 17.20
C ARG A 193 0.99 -16.97 17.58
N PRO A 194 0.73 -15.76 18.13
CA PRO A 194 -0.61 -15.33 18.49
C PRO A 194 -1.60 -15.46 17.32
N ARG A 195 -2.79 -15.98 17.60
CA ARG A 195 -3.88 -16.08 16.63
C ARG A 195 -4.60 -14.75 16.53
N VAL A 196 -4.47 -14.08 15.37
CA VAL A 196 -4.91 -12.70 15.16
C VAL A 196 -6.03 -12.66 14.14
N TYR A 197 -7.07 -11.90 14.45
CA TYR A 197 -8.10 -11.49 13.51
C TYR A 197 -7.92 -10.02 13.16
N LEU A 198 -7.78 -9.67 11.87
CA LEU A 198 -7.83 -8.30 11.41
C LEU A 198 -9.25 -7.97 11.01
N GLY A 199 -9.98 -7.25 11.87
CA GLY A 199 -11.33 -6.78 11.58
C GLY A 199 -11.30 -5.44 10.84
N ARG A 200 -11.96 -5.39 9.69
CA ARG A 200 -12.11 -4.21 8.83
C ARG A 200 -13.59 -3.84 8.73
N SER A 201 -13.87 -2.62 8.28
CA SER A 201 -15.22 -2.04 8.26
C SER A 201 -15.81 -1.81 9.65
N ALA A 202 -16.85 -0.98 9.74
CA ALA A 202 -17.46 -0.62 11.03
C ALA A 202 -18.16 -1.79 11.76
N ASP A 203 -18.46 -2.88 11.04
CA ASP A 203 -19.02 -4.11 11.60
C ASP A 203 -17.95 -5.16 11.92
N GLY A 204 -16.71 -4.95 11.48
CA GLY A 204 -15.59 -5.86 11.72
C GLY A 204 -15.63 -7.16 10.91
N LEU A 205 -16.55 -7.32 9.97
CA LEU A 205 -16.76 -8.56 9.23
C LEU A 205 -16.00 -8.65 7.90
N GLU A 206 -15.31 -7.59 7.48
CA GLU A 206 -14.35 -7.67 6.37
C GLU A 206 -12.96 -8.00 6.90
N THR A 207 -12.25 -8.91 6.23
CA THR A 207 -10.88 -9.31 6.58
C THR A 207 -10.11 -9.73 5.33
N GLY A 208 -8.81 -9.99 5.46
CA GLY A 208 -7.98 -10.54 4.38
C GLY A 208 -7.75 -12.04 4.55
N LEU A 209 -7.79 -12.76 3.44
CA LEU A 209 -7.45 -14.17 3.36
C LEU A 209 -5.92 -14.39 3.31
N ASP A 210 -5.49 -15.65 3.30
CA ASP A 210 -4.08 -16.02 3.13
C ASP A 210 -3.51 -15.44 1.81
N GLY A 211 -2.33 -14.81 1.88
CA GLY A 211 -1.69 -14.15 0.74
C GLY A 211 -2.22 -12.75 0.40
N SER A 212 -3.17 -12.22 1.16
CA SER A 212 -3.66 -10.84 0.97
C SER A 212 -2.57 -9.82 1.28
N ILE A 213 -2.31 -8.90 0.36
CA ILE A 213 -1.39 -7.76 0.57
C ILE A 213 -1.80 -6.90 1.79
N ASN A 214 -3.08 -6.93 2.15
CA ASN A 214 -3.65 -6.18 3.25
C ASN A 214 -3.32 -6.79 4.64
N LEU A 215 -2.85 -8.05 4.66
CA LEU A 215 -2.49 -8.79 5.88
C LEU A 215 -0.99 -8.95 6.10
N GLU A 216 -0.15 -8.50 5.17
CA GLU A 216 1.29 -8.70 5.24
C GLU A 216 1.91 -8.16 6.55
N VAL A 217 1.41 -7.04 7.08
CA VAL A 217 1.89 -6.49 8.38
C VAL A 217 1.73 -7.51 9.50
N LEU A 218 0.62 -8.25 9.52
CA LEU A 218 0.35 -9.27 10.51
C LEU A 218 1.33 -10.44 10.39
N ASP A 219 1.56 -10.92 9.16
CA ASP A 219 2.49 -12.02 8.89
C ASP A 219 3.92 -11.62 9.22
N PHE A 220 4.34 -10.41 8.85
CA PHE A 220 5.66 -9.87 9.17
C PHE A 220 5.87 -9.71 10.69
N ALA A 221 4.84 -9.27 11.40
CA ALA A 221 4.90 -9.13 12.85
C ALA A 221 4.86 -10.48 13.60
N GLY A 222 4.83 -11.60 12.90
CA GLY A 222 4.83 -12.94 13.52
C GLY A 222 3.49 -13.31 14.15
N GLY A 223 2.39 -12.71 13.71
CA GLY A 223 1.03 -13.16 14.03
C GLY A 223 0.59 -14.31 13.10
N ARG A 224 -0.43 -15.04 13.51
CA ARG A 224 -1.10 -16.06 12.70
C ARG A 224 -2.48 -15.56 12.31
N ASN A 225 -2.70 -15.29 11.02
CA ASN A 225 -4.00 -14.91 10.49
C ASN A 225 -5.01 -16.05 10.68
N VAL A 226 -6.05 -15.86 11.50
CA VAL A 226 -7.08 -16.88 11.70
C VAL A 226 -7.98 -17.05 10.48
N ALA A 227 -8.16 -15.99 9.69
CA ALA A 227 -8.98 -16.02 8.48
C ALA A 227 -8.30 -16.78 7.31
N ALA A 228 -7.01 -17.16 7.42
CA ALA A 228 -6.35 -18.06 6.48
C ALA A 228 -7.07 -19.42 6.37
N ALA A 229 -7.80 -19.83 7.41
CA ALA A 229 -8.64 -21.03 7.39
C ALA A 229 -9.79 -20.97 6.37
N ALA A 230 -10.21 -19.77 5.94
CA ALA A 230 -11.25 -19.59 4.92
C ALA A 230 -10.71 -19.66 3.48
N GLY A 231 -9.39 -19.76 3.29
CA GLY A 231 -8.76 -19.92 1.98
C GLY A 231 -7.75 -18.84 1.63
N LYS A 232 -7.40 -18.79 0.33
CA LYS A 232 -6.45 -17.82 -0.24
C LYS A 232 -7.20 -16.74 -1.01
N GLY A 233 -6.62 -15.53 -1.03
CA GLY A 233 -7.16 -14.43 -1.83
C GLY A 233 -6.92 -13.06 -1.23
N SER A 234 -7.73 -12.10 -1.66
CA SER A 234 -7.67 -10.71 -1.21
C SER A 234 -8.59 -10.47 0.00
N LEU A 235 -9.23 -9.31 0.04
CA LEU A 235 -10.23 -8.97 1.05
C LEU A 235 -11.53 -9.74 0.79
N THR A 236 -12.18 -10.18 1.88
CA THR A 236 -13.47 -10.87 1.83
C THR A 236 -14.32 -10.52 3.06
N ARG A 237 -15.62 -10.75 2.95
CA ARG A 237 -16.51 -10.71 4.11
C ARG A 237 -16.66 -12.14 4.67
N VAL A 238 -16.65 -12.21 6.00
CA VAL A 238 -16.83 -13.45 6.76
C VAL A 238 -18.04 -13.33 7.67
N SER A 239 -18.57 -14.46 8.11
CA SER A 239 -19.69 -14.45 9.05
C SER A 239 -19.19 -14.41 10.49
N MET A 240 -20.07 -14.02 11.42
CA MET A 240 -19.74 -14.04 12.86
C MET A 240 -19.49 -15.47 13.35
N GLU A 241 -20.19 -16.47 12.79
CA GLU A 241 -19.99 -17.87 13.12
C GLU A 241 -18.58 -18.35 12.75
N GLN A 242 -18.06 -17.90 11.61
CA GLN A 242 -16.67 -18.20 11.23
C GLN A 242 -15.67 -17.59 12.23
N ILE A 243 -15.89 -16.34 12.64
CA ILE A 243 -15.03 -15.66 13.61
C ILE A 243 -15.10 -16.37 14.98
N LEU A 244 -16.29 -16.74 15.42
CA LEU A 244 -16.51 -17.52 16.64
C LEU A 244 -15.79 -18.89 16.59
N GLY A 245 -15.88 -19.58 15.45
CA GLY A 245 -15.19 -20.85 15.24
C GLY A 245 -13.66 -20.71 15.23
N TRP A 246 -13.14 -19.59 14.79
CA TRP A 246 -11.70 -19.31 14.84
C TRP A 246 -11.22 -18.88 16.23
N ASP A 247 -12.06 -18.26 17.04
CA ASP A 247 -11.79 -17.73 18.38
C ASP A 247 -10.40 -17.07 18.51
N PRO A 248 -10.16 -15.92 17.90
CA PRO A 248 -8.87 -15.26 17.91
C PRO A 248 -8.41 -14.88 19.33
N GLU A 249 -7.09 -14.87 19.55
CA GLU A 249 -6.47 -14.41 20.80
C GLU A 249 -6.25 -12.90 20.82
N VAL A 250 -6.16 -12.29 19.64
CA VAL A 250 -5.99 -10.84 19.44
C VAL A 250 -6.88 -10.41 18.29
N ILE A 251 -7.56 -9.30 18.47
CA ILE A 251 -8.24 -8.57 17.39
C ILE A 251 -7.48 -7.28 17.14
N VAL A 252 -7.13 -7.03 15.90
CA VAL A 252 -6.58 -5.73 15.46
C VAL A 252 -7.51 -5.11 14.42
N THR A 253 -7.59 -3.79 14.43
CA THR A 253 -8.39 -3.02 13.48
C THR A 253 -7.77 -1.66 13.23
N GLN A 254 -8.26 -0.92 12.24
CA GLN A 254 -7.99 0.51 12.03
C GLN A 254 -9.28 1.33 12.06
N ASP A 255 -10.39 0.68 12.44
CA ASP A 255 -11.69 1.33 12.56
C ASP A 255 -12.04 1.50 14.05
N PRO A 256 -12.00 2.73 14.58
CA PRO A 256 -12.31 2.97 16.00
C PRO A 256 -13.79 2.66 16.34
N ALA A 257 -14.71 2.72 15.37
CA ALA A 257 -16.10 2.35 15.61
C ALA A 257 -16.24 0.84 15.82
N PHE A 258 -15.52 0.05 15.01
CA PHE A 258 -15.47 -1.40 15.22
C PHE A 258 -14.77 -1.75 16.53
N ALA A 259 -13.65 -1.12 16.88
CA ALA A 259 -12.95 -1.40 18.13
C ALA A 259 -13.90 -1.21 19.36
N ARG A 260 -14.65 -0.10 19.40
CA ARG A 260 -15.66 0.13 20.44
C ARG A 260 -16.80 -0.88 20.41
N ARG A 261 -17.29 -1.21 19.20
CA ARG A 261 -18.34 -2.20 19.02
C ARG A 261 -17.92 -3.58 19.52
N ALA A 262 -16.73 -4.04 19.18
CA ALA A 262 -16.22 -5.34 19.62
C ALA A 262 -16.19 -5.47 21.15
N LEU A 263 -15.96 -4.36 21.87
CA LEU A 263 -15.94 -4.34 23.34
C LEU A 263 -17.34 -4.29 23.98
N SER A 264 -18.38 -3.89 23.25
CA SER A 264 -19.74 -3.67 23.79
C SER A 264 -20.79 -4.65 23.27
N ASP A 265 -20.61 -5.21 22.06
CA ASP A 265 -21.58 -6.10 21.42
C ASP A 265 -21.49 -7.52 22.01
N PRO A 266 -22.61 -8.10 22.51
CA PRO A 266 -22.63 -9.42 23.11
C PRO A 266 -22.06 -10.55 22.26
N LEU A 267 -22.23 -10.50 20.93
CA LEU A 267 -21.69 -11.51 20.01
C LEU A 267 -20.15 -11.54 20.04
N TRP A 268 -19.52 -10.37 20.09
CA TRP A 268 -18.06 -10.25 20.15
C TRP A 268 -17.51 -10.58 21.55
N GLN A 269 -18.28 -10.35 22.61
CA GLN A 269 -17.85 -10.60 24.00
C GLN A 269 -17.54 -12.07 24.30
N SER A 270 -18.06 -13.00 23.52
CA SER A 270 -17.77 -14.43 23.67
C SER A 270 -16.36 -14.82 23.23
N LEU A 271 -15.69 -13.97 22.41
CA LEU A 271 -14.36 -14.23 21.89
C LEU A 271 -13.27 -14.11 22.97
N THR A 272 -12.26 -14.96 22.88
CA THR A 272 -11.09 -14.95 23.79
C THR A 272 -10.36 -13.60 23.75
N ALA A 273 -10.20 -13.00 22.59
CA ALA A 273 -9.56 -11.67 22.45
C ALA A 273 -10.31 -10.59 23.24
N VAL A 274 -11.64 -10.57 23.19
CA VAL A 274 -12.46 -9.56 23.89
C VAL A 274 -12.46 -9.79 25.40
N ARG A 275 -12.66 -11.04 25.85
CA ARG A 275 -12.60 -11.39 27.27
C ARG A 275 -11.25 -11.03 27.91
N LYS A 276 -10.15 -11.18 27.15
CA LYS A 276 -8.79 -10.84 27.59
C LYS A 276 -8.40 -9.36 27.32
N ARG A 277 -9.34 -8.53 26.86
CA ARG A 277 -9.10 -7.12 26.50
C ARG A 277 -7.96 -6.94 25.48
N ARG A 278 -7.85 -7.87 24.52
CA ARG A 278 -6.86 -7.83 23.44
C ARG A 278 -7.49 -7.42 22.10
N VAL A 279 -8.28 -6.36 22.15
CA VAL A 279 -8.81 -5.67 20.97
C VAL A 279 -8.03 -4.36 20.84
N HIS A 280 -7.33 -4.19 19.73
CA HIS A 280 -6.42 -3.07 19.51
C HIS A 280 -6.74 -2.37 18.20
N CYS A 281 -6.91 -1.04 18.28
CA CYS A 281 -7.08 -0.20 17.10
C CYS A 281 -5.74 0.41 16.72
N ALA A 282 -5.22 0.11 15.54
CA ALA A 282 -3.99 0.74 15.05
C ALA A 282 -4.28 2.16 14.57
N PRO A 283 -3.34 3.11 14.69
CA PRO A 283 -3.47 4.44 14.11
C PRO A 283 -3.76 4.37 12.61
N SER A 284 -4.66 5.27 12.16
CA SER A 284 -5.10 5.32 10.76
C SER A 284 -4.75 6.63 10.06
N LEU A 285 -4.09 7.57 10.74
CA LEU A 285 -3.73 8.89 10.23
C LEU A 285 -2.21 9.07 10.08
N PRO A 286 -1.74 9.79 9.07
CA PRO A 286 -2.47 10.26 7.88
C PRO A 286 -2.85 9.11 6.96
N PHE A 287 -2.16 7.95 7.12
CA PHE A 287 -2.40 6.69 6.41
C PHE A 287 -2.38 5.54 7.42
N GLY A 288 -3.23 4.55 7.20
CA GLY A 288 -3.38 3.42 8.10
C GLY A 288 -2.11 2.59 8.26
N TRP A 289 -1.73 2.29 9.50
CA TRP A 289 -0.49 1.57 9.80
C TRP A 289 -0.50 0.10 9.38
N LEU A 290 -1.67 -0.53 9.32
CA LEU A 290 -1.78 -1.92 8.90
C LEU A 290 -2.05 -2.05 7.40
N ASP A 291 -3.01 -1.23 6.93
CA ASP A 291 -3.51 -1.28 5.58
C ASP A 291 -4.46 -0.09 5.37
N GLY A 292 -4.18 0.79 4.50
CA GLY A 292 -5.10 1.88 4.24
C GLY A 292 -4.38 3.18 3.88
N PRO A 293 -3.75 3.16 2.73
CA PRO A 293 -3.55 2.11 1.71
C PRO A 293 -2.36 1.19 2.04
N PRO A 294 -2.22 0.01 1.35
CA PRO A 294 -1.04 -0.85 1.51
C PRO A 294 0.20 -0.21 0.86
N GLY A 295 0.93 0.57 1.62
CA GLY A 295 2.11 1.32 1.20
C GLY A 295 3.23 1.29 2.26
N VAL A 296 4.20 2.19 2.15
CA VAL A 296 5.34 2.31 3.07
C VAL A 296 4.94 2.68 4.50
N ASN A 297 3.73 3.22 4.70
CA ASN A 297 3.10 3.43 6.01
C ASN A 297 3.02 2.15 6.86
N ARG A 298 3.01 0.98 6.23
CA ARG A 298 3.00 -0.31 6.92
C ARG A 298 4.29 -0.61 7.70
N LEU A 299 5.39 0.07 7.40
CA LEU A 299 6.65 -0.10 8.15
C LEU A 299 6.50 0.28 9.63
N ILE A 300 5.84 1.40 9.93
CA ILE A 300 5.56 1.75 11.34
C ILE A 300 4.51 0.79 11.94
N GLY A 301 3.60 0.26 11.11
CA GLY A 301 2.65 -0.77 11.51
C GLY A 301 3.30 -2.07 11.93
N VAL A 302 4.36 -2.52 11.22
CA VAL A 302 5.17 -3.69 11.62
C VAL A 302 5.82 -3.45 12.97
N HIS A 303 6.45 -2.28 13.17
CA HIS A 303 7.08 -1.91 14.44
C HIS A 303 6.07 -1.95 15.60
N TRP A 304 4.89 -1.34 15.42
CA TRP A 304 3.81 -1.33 16.41
C TRP A 304 3.30 -2.74 16.71
N LEU A 305 3.00 -3.53 15.68
CA LEU A 305 2.36 -4.83 15.85
C LEU A 305 3.32 -5.87 16.44
N VAL A 306 4.61 -5.81 16.11
CA VAL A 306 5.63 -6.67 16.74
C VAL A 306 5.71 -6.41 18.26
N GLN A 307 5.70 -5.15 18.68
CA GLN A 307 5.68 -4.80 20.12
C GLN A 307 4.39 -5.29 20.81
N LEU A 308 3.27 -5.21 20.11
CA LEU A 308 1.98 -5.65 20.64
C LEU A 308 1.91 -7.17 20.81
N LEU A 309 2.38 -7.92 19.82
CA LEU A 309 2.27 -9.38 19.79
C LEU A 309 3.34 -10.09 20.61
N HIS A 310 4.56 -9.51 20.68
CA HIS A 310 5.73 -10.14 21.30
C HIS A 310 6.45 -9.24 22.32
N PRO A 311 5.74 -8.66 23.31
CA PRO A 311 6.32 -7.64 24.21
C PRO A 311 7.48 -8.14 25.08
N THR A 312 7.59 -9.44 25.28
CA THR A 312 8.64 -10.07 26.10
C THR A 312 9.85 -10.52 25.30
N HIS A 313 9.76 -10.52 23.96
CA HIS A 313 10.84 -10.98 23.09
C HIS A 313 12.09 -10.05 23.22
N PRO A 314 13.33 -10.61 23.35
CA PRO A 314 14.53 -9.78 23.55
C PRO A 314 14.76 -8.73 22.47
N ALA A 315 14.58 -9.08 21.18
CA ALA A 315 14.73 -8.12 20.09
C ALA A 315 13.68 -7.00 20.13
N VAL A 316 12.49 -7.27 20.68
CA VAL A 316 11.42 -6.28 20.84
C VAL A 316 11.70 -5.34 22.02
N ARG A 317 12.22 -5.89 23.13
CA ARG A 317 12.62 -5.08 24.28
C ARG A 317 13.80 -4.14 23.99
N ALA A 318 14.61 -4.47 22.98
CA ALA A 318 15.72 -3.64 22.53
C ALA A 318 15.30 -2.50 21.60
N LEU A 319 14.03 -2.49 21.15
CA LEU A 319 13.53 -1.42 20.29
C LEU A 319 13.41 -0.10 21.04
N GLU A 320 13.56 0.97 20.30
CA GLU A 320 13.23 2.29 20.82
C GLU A 320 11.75 2.36 21.24
N PRO A 321 11.40 3.21 22.23
CA PRO A 321 10.01 3.41 22.62
C PRO A 321 9.13 3.82 21.43
N LEU A 322 7.94 3.26 21.33
CA LEU A 322 7.02 3.49 20.22
C LEU A 322 6.78 4.99 19.91
N PRO A 323 6.61 5.89 20.90
CA PRO A 323 6.46 7.32 20.61
C PRO A 323 7.66 7.92 19.86
N VAL A 324 8.88 7.48 20.17
CA VAL A 324 10.12 7.93 19.50
C VAL A 324 10.17 7.40 18.08
N ALA A 325 9.86 6.11 17.89
CA ALA A 325 9.76 5.50 16.57
C ALA A 325 8.74 6.22 15.68
N VAL A 326 7.59 6.60 16.22
CA VAL A 326 6.55 7.36 15.53
C VAL A 326 7.06 8.72 15.09
N GLN A 327 7.68 9.50 15.99
CA GLN A 327 8.25 10.81 15.65
C GLN A 327 9.29 10.69 14.55
N ARG A 328 10.20 9.71 14.65
CA ARG A 328 11.24 9.43 13.64
C ARG A 328 10.63 9.04 12.30
N PHE A 329 9.63 8.16 12.28
CA PHE A 329 8.96 7.73 11.06
C PHE A 329 8.25 8.90 10.36
N TYR A 330 7.46 9.69 11.09
CA TYR A 330 6.71 10.82 10.50
C TYR A 330 7.64 11.92 9.98
N ARG A 331 8.73 12.20 10.68
CA ARG A 331 9.76 13.12 10.18
C ARG A 331 10.40 12.59 8.90
N LEU A 332 10.78 11.32 8.90
CA LEU A 332 11.49 10.69 7.79
C LEU A 332 10.60 10.51 6.55
N PHE A 333 9.38 9.99 6.71
CA PHE A 333 8.51 9.64 5.58
C PHE A 333 7.56 10.75 5.15
N TYR A 334 7.13 11.60 6.07
CA TYR A 334 6.11 12.61 5.79
C TYR A 334 6.59 14.05 5.99
N GLY A 335 7.84 14.26 6.40
CA GLY A 335 8.41 15.58 6.66
C GLY A 335 7.72 16.31 7.80
N ALA A 336 7.09 15.59 8.73
CA ALA A 336 6.31 16.16 9.85
C ALA A 336 7.01 15.97 11.18
N ASP A 337 7.33 17.06 11.86
CA ASP A 337 7.84 17.06 13.24
C ASP A 337 6.67 17.05 14.22
N LEU A 338 6.31 15.85 14.71
CA LEU A 338 5.22 15.68 15.64
C LEU A 338 5.65 16.05 17.07
N SER A 339 4.85 16.88 17.76
CA SER A 339 5.02 17.10 19.17
C SER A 339 4.69 15.85 20.00
N PRO A 340 5.23 15.67 21.22
CA PRO A 340 4.86 14.55 22.09
C PRO A 340 3.34 14.44 22.31
N LYS A 341 2.64 15.58 22.40
CA LYS A 341 1.18 15.64 22.54
C LYS A 341 0.47 15.08 21.29
N ALA A 342 0.96 15.42 20.08
CA ALA A 342 0.39 14.90 18.84
C ALA A 342 0.61 13.38 18.70
N VAL A 343 1.77 12.88 19.12
CA VAL A 343 2.04 11.44 19.15
C VAL A 343 1.15 10.72 20.15
N ALA A 344 0.98 11.27 21.35
CA ALA A 344 0.09 10.70 22.36
C ALA A 344 -1.35 10.61 21.82
N ALA A 345 -1.88 11.70 21.27
CA ALA A 345 -3.22 11.72 20.67
C ALA A 345 -3.39 10.71 19.52
N LEU A 346 -2.35 10.52 18.69
CA LEU A 346 -2.35 9.53 17.61
C LEU A 346 -2.42 8.10 18.16
N LEU A 347 -1.69 7.82 19.23
CA LEU A 347 -1.65 6.50 19.86
C LEU A 347 -2.91 6.24 20.74
N GLU A 348 -3.44 7.25 21.41
CA GLU A 348 -4.68 7.17 22.20
C GLU A 348 -5.92 7.00 21.31
N GLY A 349 -5.98 7.66 20.16
CA GLY A 349 -7.05 7.46 19.17
C GLY A 349 -7.09 6.06 18.60
N ALA A 350 -6.05 5.28 18.88
CA ALA A 350 -5.91 3.87 18.54
C ALA A 350 -6.20 2.92 19.72
N ALA A 351 -6.42 3.45 20.95
CA ALA A 351 -6.67 2.67 22.17
C ALA A 351 -8.16 2.36 22.41
#